data_96d801145a7d9488d6157d735e1179e7
#
_entry.id   96d801145a7d9488d6157d735e1179e7
#
_cell.length_a   1.000
_cell.length_b   1.000
_cell.length_c   1.000
_cell.angle_alpha   90.00
_cell.angle_beta   90.00
_cell.angle_gamma   90.00
#
_symmetry.space_group_name_H-M   'P 1'
#
loop_
_entity.id
_entity.type
_entity.pdbx_description
1 polymer ?
#
loop_
_entity_poly.entity_id
_entity_poly.type
_entity_poly.pdbx_seq_one_letter_code
_entity_poly.pdbx_strand_id
1 'polypeptide(L)'
;MFRLFSISLYFVSFLPLWVSVIFVDILSIMENSTDKGTEYTSICCILIMMLISCTVIYHEMHKHGREGSSKQTIKCAREQKAITAEFLLSYILPLFAFDFTLWNQVVLFLVFFVTLGYLCVRHNYYSVNIALEIVGYRFFQCNMCNSDNVTTERLIISKQRLNESVGTDIYVTALNNEYNLDVSKNTKS
;
A
#
# COMPACT_ATOMS: atom_id res chain seq x y z
N MET A 1 -0.09 6.91 15.13
CA MET A 1 0.15 7.36 13.77
C MET A 1 0.56 6.20 12.85
N PHE A 2 1.64 5.46 13.12
CA PHE A 2 2.10 4.34 12.28
C PHE A 2 1.04 3.28 11.92
N ARG A 3 0.14 2.92 12.85
CA ARG A 3 -0.92 1.92 12.59
C ARG A 3 -1.95 2.40 11.56
N LEU A 4 -2.32 3.68 11.60
CA LEU A 4 -3.27 4.25 10.62
C LEU A 4 -2.70 4.25 9.21
N PHE A 5 -1.43 4.64 9.05
CA PHE A 5 -0.73 4.57 7.78
C PHE A 5 -0.71 3.13 7.25
N SER A 6 -0.36 2.15 8.10
CA SER A 6 -0.33 0.74 7.73
C SER A 6 -1.70 0.21 7.29
N ILE A 7 -2.76 0.57 8.01
CA ILE A 7 -4.14 0.18 7.66
C ILE A 7 -4.56 0.82 6.33
N SER A 8 -4.26 2.10 6.14
CA SER A 8 -4.55 2.81 4.89
C SER A 8 -3.80 2.21 3.71
N LEU A 9 -2.53 1.85 3.93
CA LEU A 9 -1.70 1.19 2.91
C LEU A 9 -2.27 -0.19 2.54
N TYR A 10 -2.69 -0.98 3.53
CA TYR A 10 -3.35 -2.26 3.31
C TYR A 10 -4.64 -2.10 2.50
N PHE A 11 -5.53 -1.17 2.90
CA PHE A 11 -6.79 -0.94 2.19
C PHE A 11 -6.57 -0.55 0.72
N VAL A 12 -5.64 0.36 0.47
CA VAL A 12 -5.31 0.84 -0.88
C VAL A 12 -4.59 -0.23 -1.71
N SER A 13 -3.90 -1.19 -1.08
CA SER A 13 -3.32 -2.35 -1.79
C SER A 13 -4.36 -3.18 -2.52
N PHE A 14 -5.58 -3.25 -2.00
CA PHE A 14 -6.69 -3.97 -2.60
C PHE A 14 -7.49 -3.15 -3.64
N LEU A 15 -6.90 -2.08 -4.19
CA LEU A 15 -7.52 -1.23 -5.20
C LEU A 15 -8.15 -2.02 -6.38
N PRO A 16 -7.50 -3.04 -6.98
CA PRO A 16 -8.13 -3.80 -8.07
C PRO A 16 -9.40 -4.53 -7.63
N LEU A 17 -9.42 -5.06 -6.39
CA LEU A 17 -10.60 -5.69 -5.82
C LEU A 17 -11.75 -4.67 -5.67
N TRP A 18 -11.46 -3.50 -5.10
CA TRP A 18 -12.47 -2.45 -4.92
C TRP A 18 -13.06 -1.96 -6.23
N VAL A 19 -12.23 -1.80 -7.26
CA VAL A 19 -12.70 -1.46 -8.62
C VAL A 19 -13.62 -2.53 -9.18
N SER A 20 -13.29 -3.81 -8.97
CA SER A 20 -14.12 -4.93 -9.44
C SER A 20 -15.45 -5.00 -8.68
N VAL A 21 -15.45 -4.79 -7.36
CA VAL A 21 -16.69 -4.76 -6.56
C VAL A 21 -17.59 -3.61 -7.01
N ILE A 22 -17.05 -2.40 -7.18
CA ILE A 22 -17.81 -1.25 -7.69
C ILE A 22 -18.39 -1.55 -9.07
N PHE A 23 -17.64 -2.21 -9.94
CA PHE A 23 -18.10 -2.58 -11.28
C PHE A 23 -19.29 -3.57 -11.21
N VAL A 24 -19.20 -4.61 -10.37
CA VAL A 24 -20.29 -5.57 -10.15
C VAL A 24 -21.52 -4.88 -9.56
N ASP A 25 -21.36 -4.01 -8.58
CA ASP A 25 -22.46 -3.25 -7.98
C ASP A 25 -23.16 -2.33 -9.01
N ILE A 26 -22.39 -1.67 -9.90
CA ILE A 26 -22.94 -0.85 -10.99
C ILE A 26 -23.73 -1.72 -11.97
N LEU A 27 -23.24 -2.89 -12.36
CA LEU A 27 -23.96 -3.80 -13.24
C LEU A 27 -25.27 -4.27 -12.59
N SER A 28 -25.24 -4.64 -11.31
CA SER A 28 -26.43 -5.02 -10.54
C SER A 28 -27.46 -3.89 -10.51
N ILE A 29 -27.04 -2.65 -10.34
CA ILE A 29 -27.92 -1.46 -10.37
C ILE A 29 -28.57 -1.30 -11.75
N MET A 30 -27.87 -1.62 -12.82
CA MET A 30 -28.39 -1.49 -14.20
C MET A 30 -29.40 -2.60 -14.53
N GLU A 31 -29.18 -3.81 -14.03
CA GLU A 31 -30.02 -4.98 -14.35
C GLU A 31 -31.26 -5.10 -13.47
N ASN A 32 -31.15 -4.76 -12.17
CA ASN A 32 -32.23 -4.91 -11.20
C ASN A 32 -32.95 -3.58 -10.89
N SER A 33 -34.29 -3.62 -10.92
CA SER A 33 -35.11 -2.44 -10.70
C SER A 33 -35.60 -2.25 -9.25
N THR A 34 -35.49 -3.27 -8.37
CA THR A 34 -36.36 -3.32 -7.18
C THR A 34 -35.70 -3.00 -5.83
N ASP A 35 -34.41 -3.24 -5.61
CA ASP A 35 -33.81 -2.88 -4.30
C ASP A 35 -32.30 -2.62 -4.49
N LYS A 36 -31.95 -1.34 -4.58
CA LYS A 36 -30.59 -0.89 -4.88
C LYS A 36 -29.84 -0.34 -3.65
N GLY A 37 -30.41 -0.52 -2.46
CA GLY A 37 -29.90 0.08 -1.23
C GLY A 37 -28.53 -0.46 -0.85
N THR A 38 -28.29 -1.74 -1.03
CA THR A 38 -27.04 -2.43 -0.69
C THR A 38 -25.90 -1.96 -1.57
N GLU A 39 -26.13 -1.92 -2.90
CA GLU A 39 -25.14 -1.53 -3.89
C GLU A 39 -24.71 -0.06 -3.74
N TYR A 40 -25.67 0.86 -3.57
CA TYR A 40 -25.33 2.26 -3.33
C TYR A 40 -24.56 2.46 -2.02
N THR A 41 -24.93 1.73 -0.96
CA THR A 41 -24.23 1.79 0.33
C THR A 41 -22.82 1.26 0.20
N SER A 42 -22.63 0.13 -0.49
CA SER A 42 -21.31 -0.49 -0.76
C SER A 42 -20.40 0.49 -1.51
N ILE A 43 -20.84 1.01 -2.65
CA ILE A 43 -20.08 1.98 -3.46
C ILE A 43 -19.70 3.20 -2.63
N CYS A 44 -20.66 3.78 -1.89
CA CYS A 44 -20.41 4.97 -1.07
C CYS A 44 -19.39 4.70 0.03
N CYS A 45 -19.48 3.58 0.74
CA CYS A 45 -18.53 3.17 1.78
C CYS A 45 -17.12 2.96 1.20
N ILE A 46 -16.99 2.26 0.07
CA ILE A 46 -15.70 2.02 -0.58
C ILE A 46 -15.05 3.36 -0.98
N LEU A 47 -15.80 4.26 -1.61
CA LEU A 47 -15.27 5.55 -2.04
C LEU A 47 -14.83 6.42 -0.86
N ILE A 48 -15.62 6.49 0.22
CA ILE A 48 -15.25 7.23 1.43
C ILE A 48 -13.99 6.66 2.06
N MET A 49 -13.90 5.34 2.22
CA MET A 49 -12.73 4.68 2.79
C MET A 49 -11.50 4.87 1.92
N MET A 50 -11.65 4.86 0.59
CA MET A 50 -10.57 5.12 -0.36
C MET A 50 -10.05 6.57 -0.22
N LEU A 51 -10.93 7.56 -0.15
CA LEU A 51 -10.57 8.96 0.05
C LEU A 51 -9.83 9.16 1.38
N ILE A 52 -10.35 8.60 2.48
CA ILE A 52 -9.69 8.67 3.79
C ILE A 52 -8.29 8.05 3.72
N SER A 53 -8.17 6.86 3.13
CA SER A 53 -6.89 6.14 3.03
C SER A 53 -5.88 6.92 2.18
N CYS A 54 -6.29 7.47 1.04
CA CYS A 54 -5.43 8.28 0.19
C CYS A 54 -4.96 9.56 0.90
N THR A 55 -5.84 10.25 1.63
CA THR A 55 -5.48 11.46 2.38
C THR A 55 -4.50 11.15 3.51
N VAL A 56 -4.67 10.04 4.23
CA VAL A 56 -3.74 9.61 5.28
C VAL A 56 -2.36 9.30 4.68
N ILE A 57 -2.30 8.53 3.60
CA ILE A 57 -1.03 8.18 2.92
C ILE A 57 -0.34 9.45 2.42
N TYR A 58 -1.07 10.34 1.74
CA TYR A 58 -0.52 11.59 1.22
C TYR A 58 0.05 12.47 2.34
N HIS A 59 -0.70 12.64 3.43
CA HIS A 59 -0.29 13.46 4.57
C HIS A 59 0.96 12.90 5.25
N GLU A 60 1.01 11.59 5.51
CA GLU A 60 2.17 10.96 6.16
C GLU A 60 3.42 11.02 5.26
N MET A 61 3.29 10.76 3.97
CA MET A 61 4.41 10.85 3.03
C MET A 61 4.93 12.29 2.90
N HIS A 62 4.03 13.29 2.92
CA HIS A 62 4.42 14.69 2.81
C HIS A 62 5.04 15.23 4.10
N LYS A 63 4.52 14.83 5.26
CA LYS A 63 5.04 15.22 6.56
C LYS A 63 6.46 14.68 6.80
N HIS A 64 6.68 13.40 6.54
CA HIS A 64 7.98 12.74 6.76
C HIS A 64 9.03 13.17 5.72
N GLY A 65 8.64 13.76 4.60
CA GLY A 65 9.58 14.34 3.63
C GLY A 65 10.31 15.59 4.14
N ARG A 66 9.92 16.17 5.28
CA ARG A 66 10.46 17.44 5.79
C ARG A 66 11.24 17.32 7.11
N GLU A 67 10.95 16.34 7.95
CA GLU A 67 11.52 16.25 9.30
C GLU A 67 12.28 14.93 9.50
N GLY A 68 13.52 15.00 9.97
CA GLY A 68 14.26 13.84 10.45
C GLY A 68 14.94 12.97 9.39
N SER A 69 15.34 13.54 8.26
CA SER A 69 16.11 12.79 7.25
C SER A 69 17.51 12.47 7.74
N SER A 70 17.91 11.20 7.67
CA SER A 70 19.29 10.76 7.92
C SER A 70 20.01 10.50 6.61
N LYS A 71 21.24 10.95 6.51
CA LYS A 71 22.13 10.67 5.38
C LYS A 71 22.67 9.24 5.52
N GLN A 72 22.48 8.41 4.52
CA GLN A 72 22.95 7.03 4.52
C GLN A 72 23.50 6.66 3.14
N THR A 73 24.56 5.83 3.12
CA THR A 73 25.19 5.38 1.89
C THR A 73 24.65 4.01 1.50
N ILE A 74 24.24 3.85 0.26
CA ILE A 74 23.74 2.57 -0.29
C ILE A 74 24.92 1.68 -0.63
N LYS A 75 25.08 0.53 0.04
CA LYS A 75 26.07 -0.51 -0.32
C LYS A 75 25.52 -1.49 -1.35
N CYS A 76 24.27 -1.85 -1.23
CA CYS A 76 23.59 -2.76 -2.16
C CYS A 76 22.10 -2.39 -2.19
N ALA A 77 21.50 -2.35 -3.36
CA ALA A 77 20.07 -2.15 -3.55
C ALA A 77 19.51 -3.22 -4.49
N ARG A 78 18.49 -3.93 -4.03
CA ARG A 78 17.76 -4.92 -4.80
C ARG A 78 16.31 -4.53 -4.90
N GLU A 79 15.82 -4.31 -6.11
CA GLU A 79 14.40 -4.03 -6.35
C GLU A 79 13.58 -5.28 -6.02
N GLN A 80 12.61 -5.13 -5.15
CA GLN A 80 11.61 -6.17 -4.90
C GLN A 80 10.57 -6.11 -6.02
N LYS A 81 10.73 -6.94 -7.03
CA LYS A 81 9.73 -7.14 -8.08
C LYS A 81 8.64 -8.06 -7.55
N ALA A 82 7.77 -7.54 -6.75
CA ALA A 82 6.80 -8.34 -6.02
C ALA A 82 5.41 -8.35 -6.67
N ILE A 83 5.31 -8.43 -7.98
CA ILE A 83 4.10 -8.91 -8.63
C ILE A 83 4.17 -10.44 -8.60
N THR A 84 4.02 -11.00 -7.42
CA THR A 84 4.00 -12.44 -7.24
C THR A 84 2.58 -12.96 -7.49
N ALA A 85 2.50 -14.20 -7.98
CA ALA A 85 1.25 -14.93 -8.10
C ALA A 85 0.42 -14.93 -6.80
N GLU A 86 1.07 -14.86 -5.65
CA GLU A 86 0.45 -14.75 -4.32
C GLU A 86 -0.41 -13.49 -4.18
N PHE A 87 0.06 -12.37 -4.73
CA PHE A 87 -0.68 -11.11 -4.66
C PHE A 87 -1.90 -11.12 -5.58
N LEU A 88 -1.72 -11.62 -6.83
CA LEU A 88 -2.84 -11.83 -7.75
C LEU A 88 -3.88 -12.79 -7.14
N LEU A 89 -3.43 -13.85 -6.49
CA LEU A 89 -4.32 -14.80 -5.82
C LEU A 89 -5.13 -14.14 -4.71
N SER A 90 -4.53 -13.22 -3.95
CA SER A 90 -5.21 -12.47 -2.88
C SER A 90 -6.34 -11.58 -3.37
N TYR A 91 -6.31 -11.13 -4.64
CA TYR A 91 -7.42 -10.37 -5.25
C TYR A 91 -8.43 -11.27 -5.95
N ILE A 92 -7.93 -12.23 -6.72
CA ILE A 92 -8.76 -13.08 -7.56
C ILE A 92 -9.62 -14.01 -6.69
N LEU A 93 -9.05 -14.57 -5.63
CA LEU A 93 -9.74 -15.53 -4.78
C LEU A 93 -11.01 -14.95 -4.13
N PRO A 94 -11.02 -13.75 -3.52
CA PRO A 94 -12.25 -13.16 -3.01
C PRO A 94 -13.31 -12.89 -4.10
N LEU A 95 -12.90 -12.49 -5.31
CA LEU A 95 -13.85 -12.23 -6.41
C LEU A 95 -14.60 -13.48 -6.85
N PHE A 96 -13.97 -14.66 -6.80
CA PHE A 96 -14.60 -15.91 -7.13
C PHE A 96 -15.31 -16.59 -5.94
N ALA A 97 -14.85 -16.30 -4.72
CA ALA A 97 -15.36 -16.93 -3.52
C ALA A 97 -16.63 -16.29 -2.96
N PHE A 98 -16.81 -14.98 -3.21
CA PHE A 98 -17.90 -14.20 -2.62
C PHE A 98 -18.76 -13.52 -3.68
N ASP A 99 -20.07 -13.60 -3.48
CA ASP A 99 -21.04 -12.83 -4.24
C ASP A 99 -21.34 -11.51 -3.51
N PHE A 100 -20.80 -10.41 -4.02
CA PHE A 100 -20.91 -9.10 -3.41
C PHE A 100 -22.29 -8.46 -3.52
N THR A 101 -23.21 -9.05 -4.29
CA THR A 101 -24.61 -8.63 -4.37
C THR A 101 -25.44 -9.15 -3.20
N LEU A 102 -24.95 -10.19 -2.48
CA LEU A 102 -25.61 -10.80 -1.35
C LEU A 102 -25.02 -10.32 -0.02
N TRP A 103 -25.83 -9.73 0.82
CA TRP A 103 -25.43 -9.17 2.10
C TRP A 103 -24.66 -10.15 3.01
N ASN A 104 -25.11 -11.39 3.09
CA ASN A 104 -24.45 -12.43 3.87
C ASN A 104 -23.03 -12.74 3.36
N GLN A 105 -22.81 -12.71 2.05
CA GLN A 105 -21.50 -12.92 1.45
C GLN A 105 -20.58 -11.74 1.68
N VAL A 106 -21.12 -10.51 1.63
CA VAL A 106 -20.37 -9.29 1.99
C VAL A 106 -19.88 -9.35 3.44
N VAL A 107 -20.72 -9.80 4.38
CA VAL A 107 -20.30 -9.96 5.79
C VAL A 107 -19.17 -10.99 5.92
N LEU A 108 -19.28 -12.14 5.25
CA LEU A 108 -18.22 -13.16 5.27
C LEU A 108 -16.91 -12.64 4.69
N PHE A 109 -16.99 -11.91 3.57
CA PHE A 109 -15.83 -11.24 2.99
C PHE A 109 -15.20 -10.23 3.96
N LEU A 110 -16.00 -9.41 4.66
CA LEU A 110 -15.49 -8.44 5.62
C LEU A 110 -14.77 -9.12 6.79
N VAL A 111 -15.29 -10.23 7.31
CA VAL A 111 -14.62 -11.02 8.35
C VAL A 111 -13.25 -11.50 7.85
N PHE A 112 -13.18 -12.05 6.64
CA PHE A 112 -11.93 -12.48 6.01
C PHE A 112 -10.97 -11.31 5.83
N PHE A 113 -11.44 -10.20 5.27
CA PHE A 113 -10.65 -9.02 4.97
C PHE A 113 -10.05 -8.38 6.23
N VAL A 114 -10.84 -8.23 7.29
CA VAL A 114 -10.39 -7.68 8.58
C VAL A 114 -9.36 -8.60 9.24
N THR A 115 -9.58 -9.91 9.20
CA THR A 115 -8.64 -10.90 9.75
C THR A 115 -7.31 -10.85 9.01
N LEU A 116 -7.34 -10.84 7.67
CA LEU A 116 -6.15 -10.73 6.83
C LEU A 116 -5.44 -9.40 7.09
N GLY A 117 -6.19 -8.29 7.18
CA GLY A 117 -5.66 -6.97 7.49
C GLY A 117 -4.96 -6.92 8.84
N TYR A 118 -5.56 -7.51 9.87
CA TYR A 118 -4.93 -7.61 11.18
C TYR A 118 -3.58 -8.35 11.11
N LEU A 119 -3.53 -9.48 10.40
CA LEU A 119 -2.29 -10.24 10.21
C LEU A 119 -1.24 -9.45 9.43
N CYS A 120 -1.62 -8.81 8.33
CA CYS A 120 -0.72 -7.97 7.54
C CYS A 120 -0.14 -6.82 8.36
N VAL A 121 -0.99 -6.10 9.11
CA VAL A 121 -0.57 -4.99 9.99
C VAL A 121 0.34 -5.49 11.11
N ARG A 122 0.04 -6.64 11.70
CA ARG A 122 0.83 -7.22 12.80
C ARG A 122 2.22 -7.68 12.35
N HIS A 123 2.31 -8.25 11.16
CA HIS A 123 3.55 -8.80 10.61
C HIS A 123 4.28 -7.82 9.68
N ASN A 124 3.83 -6.56 9.58
CA ASN A 124 4.39 -5.53 8.68
C ASN A 124 4.54 -6.01 7.21
N TYR A 125 3.64 -6.85 6.76
CA TYR A 125 3.71 -7.46 5.41
C TYR A 125 3.06 -6.53 4.38
N TYR A 126 3.79 -5.46 4.00
CA TYR A 126 3.30 -4.44 3.04
C TYR A 126 4.13 -4.38 1.77
N SER A 127 4.94 -5.38 1.50
CA SER A 127 5.96 -5.37 0.45
C SER A 127 5.42 -5.17 -0.98
N VAL A 128 4.11 -5.24 -1.16
CA VAL A 128 3.49 -5.03 -2.47
C VAL A 128 2.31 -4.09 -2.34
N ASN A 129 2.44 -2.89 -2.87
CA ASN A 129 1.33 -1.95 -2.96
C ASN A 129 1.21 -1.45 -4.40
N ILE A 130 0.25 -2.04 -5.15
CA ILE A 130 -0.01 -1.69 -6.54
C ILE A 130 -0.29 -0.19 -6.69
N ALA A 131 -1.00 0.42 -5.74
CA ALA A 131 -1.34 1.83 -5.83
C ALA A 131 -0.09 2.73 -5.74
N LEU A 132 0.89 2.39 -4.88
CA LEU A 132 2.16 3.12 -4.83
C LEU A 132 2.98 2.90 -6.11
N GLU A 133 2.94 1.69 -6.68
CA GLU A 133 3.64 1.39 -7.93
C GLU A 133 3.03 2.16 -9.10
N ILE A 134 1.71 2.27 -9.20
CA ILE A 134 1.01 3.11 -10.19
C ILE A 134 1.42 4.59 -10.07
N VAL A 135 1.64 5.10 -8.85
CA VAL A 135 2.12 6.47 -8.60
C VAL A 135 3.63 6.61 -8.88
N GLY A 136 4.30 5.50 -9.24
CA GLY A 136 5.71 5.46 -9.62
C GLY A 136 6.67 5.23 -8.45
N TYR A 137 6.18 4.85 -7.27
CA TYR A 137 7.03 4.40 -6.18
C TYR A 137 7.41 2.93 -6.35
N ARG A 138 8.64 2.60 -5.99
CA ARG A 138 9.18 1.23 -6.02
C ARG A 138 9.74 0.86 -4.66
N PHE A 139 9.73 -0.43 -4.38
CA PHE A 139 10.25 -0.98 -3.14
C PHE A 139 11.64 -1.58 -3.38
N PHE A 140 12.60 -1.15 -2.58
CA PHE A 140 13.98 -1.63 -2.64
C PHE A 140 14.39 -2.19 -1.27
N GLN A 141 14.99 -3.36 -1.29
CA GLN A 141 15.71 -3.91 -0.16
C GLN A 141 17.15 -3.44 -0.25
N CYS A 142 17.56 -2.58 0.67
CA CYS A 142 18.86 -1.93 0.63
C CYS A 142 19.67 -2.26 1.87
N ASN A 143 20.95 -2.59 1.65
CA ASN A 143 21.97 -2.60 2.70
C ASN A 143 22.57 -1.20 2.78
N MET A 144 22.29 -0.51 3.88
CA MET A 144 22.71 0.87 4.11
C MET A 144 23.78 0.94 5.18
N CYS A 145 24.73 1.82 4.96
CA CYS A 145 25.77 2.12 5.93
C CYS A 145 25.51 3.50 6.55
N ASN A 146 25.43 3.52 7.86
CA ASN A 146 25.34 4.75 8.62
C ASN A 146 26.75 5.38 8.80
N SER A 147 26.83 6.64 9.24
CA SER A 147 28.09 7.33 9.61
C SER A 147 28.99 6.51 10.52
N ASP A 148 28.44 5.63 11.34
CA ASP A 148 29.15 4.77 12.29
C ASP A 148 29.63 3.43 11.68
N ASN A 149 29.60 3.29 10.35
CA ASN A 149 29.95 2.05 9.62
C ASN A 149 29.09 0.82 9.97
N VAL A 150 27.95 1.02 10.62
CA VAL A 150 27.01 -0.07 10.89
C VAL A 150 26.17 -0.32 9.65
N THR A 151 26.23 -1.53 9.11
CA THR A 151 25.40 -1.94 7.96
C THR A 151 24.06 -2.47 8.46
N THR A 152 22.97 -1.84 8.04
CA THR A 152 21.60 -2.28 8.35
C THR A 152 20.84 -2.53 7.08
N GLU A 153 20.07 -3.62 7.06
CA GLU A 153 19.14 -3.94 5.98
C GLU A 153 17.83 -3.20 6.23
N ARG A 154 17.36 -2.44 5.24
CA ARG A 154 16.14 -1.65 5.31
C ARG A 154 15.37 -1.72 4.00
N LEU A 155 14.03 -1.65 4.11
CA LEU A 155 13.14 -1.49 2.98
C LEU A 155 12.96 0.00 2.67
N ILE A 156 13.24 0.41 1.44
CA ILE A 156 13.18 1.80 1.00
C ILE A 156 12.12 1.94 -0.08
N ILE A 157 11.26 2.93 0.10
CA ILE A 157 10.29 3.36 -0.89
C ILE A 157 10.88 4.56 -1.62
N SER A 158 11.14 4.43 -2.93
CA SER A 158 11.71 5.50 -3.75
C SER A 158 11.04 5.58 -5.11
N LYS A 159 11.00 6.80 -5.68
CA LYS A 159 10.67 7.03 -7.09
C LYS A 159 11.89 6.86 -8.02
N GLN A 160 13.09 6.82 -7.45
CA GLN A 160 14.33 6.64 -8.20
C GLN A 160 14.72 5.17 -8.28
N ARG A 161 15.48 4.81 -9.28
CA ARG A 161 16.08 3.47 -9.41
C ARG A 161 17.33 3.37 -8.54
N LEU A 162 17.17 2.95 -7.29
CA LEU A 162 18.27 2.87 -6.34
C LEU A 162 19.34 1.84 -6.73
N ASN A 163 19.02 0.88 -7.61
CA ASN A 163 20.01 -0.06 -8.16
C ASN A 163 21.14 0.64 -8.91
N GLU A 164 20.84 1.79 -9.54
CA GLU A 164 21.79 2.60 -10.31
C GLU A 164 22.55 3.60 -9.42
N SER A 165 22.11 3.73 -8.15
CA SER A 165 22.64 4.68 -7.18
C SER A 165 23.48 4.00 -6.07
N VAL A 166 23.99 2.81 -6.30
CA VAL A 166 24.87 2.10 -5.37
C VAL A 166 26.17 2.90 -5.20
N GLY A 167 26.60 3.06 -3.96
CA GLY A 167 27.76 3.88 -3.61
C GLY A 167 27.46 5.38 -3.43
N THR A 168 26.22 5.82 -3.67
CA THR A 168 25.82 7.22 -3.43
C THR A 168 25.15 7.39 -2.10
N ASP A 169 25.18 8.63 -1.60
CA ASP A 169 24.50 9.02 -0.38
C ASP A 169 23.06 9.42 -0.73
N ILE A 170 22.11 8.90 0.04
CA ILE A 170 20.71 9.27 -0.03
C ILE A 170 20.21 9.79 1.31
N TYR A 171 19.18 10.61 1.27
CA TYR A 171 18.47 11.06 2.46
C TYR A 171 17.23 10.21 2.65
N VAL A 172 17.15 9.55 3.80
CA VAL A 172 16.03 8.68 4.13
C VAL A 172 15.35 9.10 5.42
N THR A 173 14.03 9.00 5.43
CA THR A 173 13.20 9.24 6.62
C THR A 173 12.44 7.97 6.97
N ALA A 174 12.47 7.57 8.23
CA ALA A 174 11.75 6.39 8.70
C ALA A 174 10.22 6.63 8.65
N LEU A 175 9.50 5.83 7.89
CA LEU A 175 8.03 5.79 7.89
C LEU A 175 7.51 4.90 9.01
N ASN A 176 8.19 3.77 9.24
CA ASN A 176 7.95 2.87 10.36
C ASN A 176 9.26 2.12 10.70
N ASN A 177 9.18 1.10 11.57
CA ASN A 177 10.37 0.34 12.00
C ASN A 177 11.11 -0.39 10.87
N GLU A 178 10.45 -0.64 9.73
CA GLU A 178 11.00 -1.44 8.61
C GLU A 178 11.13 -0.63 7.32
N TYR A 179 10.21 0.33 7.08
CA TYR A 179 10.15 1.10 5.86
C TYR A 179 10.72 2.50 6.03
N ASN A 180 11.58 2.87 5.11
CA ASN A 180 12.12 4.21 4.97
C ASN A 180 11.66 4.83 3.64
N LEU A 181 11.41 6.13 3.64
CA LEU A 181 11.11 6.90 2.44
C LEU A 181 12.38 7.62 1.96
N ASP A 182 12.69 7.50 0.69
CA ASP A 182 13.71 8.29 0.03
C ASP A 182 13.21 9.72 -0.23
N VAL A 183 13.90 10.70 0.36
CA VAL A 183 13.58 12.14 0.24
C VAL A 183 14.67 12.92 -0.51
N SER A 184 15.58 12.24 -1.19
CA SER A 184 16.77 12.84 -1.82
C SER A 184 16.45 13.93 -2.86
N LYS A 185 15.28 13.87 -3.52
CA LYS A 185 14.86 14.90 -4.49
C LYS A 185 14.43 16.23 -3.86
N ASN A 186 13.98 16.21 -2.60
CA ASN A 186 13.50 17.42 -1.91
C ASN A 186 14.62 18.26 -1.31
N THR A 187 15.86 17.77 -1.30
CA THR A 187 17.02 18.44 -0.68
C THR A 187 17.87 19.20 -1.70
N LYS A 188 17.55 19.10 -3.00
CA LYS A 188 18.27 19.82 -4.09
C LYS A 188 17.56 21.08 -4.57
N SER A 189 16.63 21.64 -3.78
CA SER A 189 16.02 22.94 -4.05
C SER A 189 16.64 24.03 -3.18
#